data_0ba2457702bbc3cd1e6099d26711b64f
#
_entry.id   0ba2457702bbc3cd1e6099d26711b64f
#
_cell.length_a   1.000
_cell.length_b   1.000
_cell.length_c   1.000
_cell.angle_alpha   90.00
_cell.angle_beta   90.00
_cell.angle_gamma   90.00
#
_symmetry.space_group_name_H-M   'P 1'
#
loop_
_entity.id
_entity.type
_entity.pdbx_description
1 polymer ?
#
loop_
_entity_poly.entity_id
_entity_poly.type
_entity_poly.pdbx_seq_one_letter_code
_entity_poly.pdbx_strand_id
1 'polypeptide(L)'
;IGGAISQDGSLVAAQNYQPGGVKVFDAVTLKLVADIPAQYDAPGEPGKRSRVVGLADLSGKRFIFSLFDANQIWIADLGAPGAPVLTKFTDVGRQPYDALVPPDGRHYIAGLFGEDGLAMIDLWEPQPRVRRILAGYGRGQEPLPVFKMPHLRGWAVAGRYAYLPAIGHHAVLVVDTQ
;
A
#
# COMPACT_ATOMS: atom_id res chain seq x y z
N ILE A 1 4.40 3.58 11.17
CA ILE A 1 4.60 2.15 11.43
C ILE A 1 3.24 1.48 11.43
N GLY A 2 3.05 0.46 10.62
CA GLY A 2 1.83 -0.33 10.54
C GLY A 2 2.16 -1.83 10.60
N GLY A 3 1.17 -2.62 10.98
CA GLY A 3 1.25 -4.07 11.00
C GLY A 3 0.00 -4.68 10.37
N ALA A 4 0.13 -5.87 9.83
CA ALA A 4 -0.96 -6.67 9.31
C ALA A 4 -0.79 -8.12 9.77
N ILE A 5 -1.91 -8.82 9.94
CA ILE A 5 -1.93 -10.23 10.30
C ILE A 5 -2.50 -10.97 9.09
N SER A 6 -1.85 -12.08 8.68
CA SER A 6 -2.39 -12.92 7.60
C SER A 6 -3.80 -13.41 7.95
N GLN A 7 -4.63 -13.61 6.94
CA GLN A 7 -6.06 -13.98 7.16
C GLN A 7 -6.22 -15.31 7.89
N ASP A 8 -5.24 -16.22 7.80
CA ASP A 8 -5.21 -17.47 8.58
C ASP A 8 -4.66 -17.31 9.99
N GLY A 9 -4.25 -16.10 10.38
CA GLY A 9 -3.68 -15.78 11.68
C GLY A 9 -2.28 -16.33 11.95
N SER A 10 -1.62 -16.91 10.95
CA SER A 10 -0.32 -17.59 11.15
C SER A 10 0.90 -16.67 11.07
N LEU A 11 0.77 -15.51 10.40
CA LEU A 11 1.87 -14.57 10.16
C LEU A 11 1.51 -13.15 10.61
N VAL A 12 2.51 -12.45 11.11
CA VAL A 12 2.43 -11.01 11.40
C VAL A 12 3.48 -10.29 10.57
N ALA A 13 3.03 -9.35 9.74
CA ALA A 13 3.92 -8.47 8.99
C ALA A 13 4.01 -7.10 9.67
N ALA A 14 5.20 -6.54 9.73
CA ALA A 14 5.48 -5.20 10.23
C ALA A 14 6.22 -4.39 9.18
N GLN A 15 5.63 -3.27 8.77
CA GLN A 15 6.30 -2.32 7.88
C GLN A 15 7.27 -1.43 8.65
N ASN A 16 8.39 -1.14 8.04
CA ASN A 16 9.38 -0.23 8.55
C ASN A 16 9.47 1.02 7.65
N TYR A 17 9.15 2.19 8.23
CA TYR A 17 9.23 3.44 7.50
C TYR A 17 10.70 3.81 7.21
N GLN A 18 11.57 3.70 8.21
CA GLN A 18 13.01 3.86 8.04
C GLN A 18 13.75 2.78 8.85
N PRO A 19 14.71 2.10 8.24
CA PRO A 19 15.34 2.28 6.94
C PRO A 19 14.56 1.69 5.74
N GLY A 20 13.28 1.35 5.91
CA GLY A 20 12.44 0.74 4.90
C GLY A 20 12.41 -0.79 4.98
N GLY A 21 11.40 -1.38 4.36
CA GLY A 21 11.20 -2.82 4.30
C GLY A 21 10.00 -3.34 5.08
N VAL A 22 9.76 -4.63 4.96
CA VAL A 22 8.74 -5.37 5.70
C VAL A 22 9.40 -6.59 6.33
N LYS A 23 9.16 -6.80 7.61
CA LYS A 23 9.54 -8.03 8.31
C LYS A 23 8.30 -8.84 8.62
N VAL A 24 8.37 -10.12 8.36
CA VAL A 24 7.27 -11.06 8.62
C VAL A 24 7.71 -12.07 9.67
N PHE A 25 6.86 -12.29 10.64
CA PHE A 25 7.10 -13.16 11.79
C PHE A 25 6.01 -14.24 11.86
N ASP A 26 6.36 -15.39 12.36
CA ASP A 26 5.39 -16.38 12.82
C ASP A 26 4.59 -15.80 13.99
N ALA A 27 3.27 -15.86 13.93
CA ALA A 27 2.39 -15.19 14.88
C ALA A 27 2.41 -15.83 16.29
N VAL A 28 2.85 -17.07 16.41
CA VAL A 28 2.89 -17.81 17.68
C VAL A 28 4.27 -17.74 18.32
N THR A 29 5.32 -18.03 17.53
CA THR A 29 6.69 -18.14 18.04
C THR A 29 7.45 -16.82 17.97
N LEU A 30 6.94 -15.83 17.26
CA LEU A 30 7.56 -14.54 16.94
C LEU A 30 8.94 -14.67 16.26
N LYS A 31 9.24 -15.83 15.68
CA LYS A 31 10.45 -16.02 14.88
C LYS A 31 10.31 -15.31 13.55
N LEU A 32 11.40 -14.71 13.09
CA LEU A 32 11.47 -14.06 11.77
C LEU A 32 11.30 -15.14 10.69
N VAL A 33 10.31 -14.93 9.81
CA VAL A 33 10.00 -15.78 8.65
C VAL A 33 10.59 -15.18 7.38
N ALA A 34 10.47 -13.86 7.23
CA ALA A 34 11.00 -13.18 6.06
C ALA A 34 11.44 -11.74 6.38
N ASP A 35 12.50 -11.30 5.71
CA ASP A 35 12.97 -9.91 5.71
C ASP A 35 12.99 -9.40 4.27
N ILE A 36 12.15 -8.42 3.98
CA ILE A 36 11.97 -7.83 2.65
C ILE A 36 12.50 -6.41 2.71
N PRO A 37 13.72 -6.13 2.27
CA PRO A 37 14.38 -4.84 2.48
C PRO A 37 13.80 -3.69 1.64
N ALA A 38 12.85 -3.93 0.76
CA ALA A 38 12.23 -2.95 -0.15
C ALA A 38 13.28 -2.15 -0.97
N GLN A 39 14.28 -2.86 -1.48
CA GLN A 39 15.33 -2.27 -2.32
C GLN A 39 14.84 -2.09 -3.74
N TYR A 40 15.19 -0.95 -4.33
CA TYR A 40 14.91 -0.61 -5.71
C TYR A 40 16.08 0.13 -6.34
N ASP A 41 16.15 0.12 -7.67
CA ASP A 41 17.16 0.86 -8.40
C ASP A 41 16.63 2.24 -8.76
N ALA A 42 17.18 3.27 -8.14
CA ALA A 42 16.93 4.65 -8.52
C ALA A 42 18.01 5.13 -9.52
N PRO A 43 17.74 6.09 -10.39
CA PRO A 43 18.73 6.66 -11.28
C PRO A 43 19.96 7.15 -10.52
N GLY A 44 21.12 6.54 -10.78
CA GLY A 44 22.38 6.84 -10.09
C GLY A 44 22.54 6.28 -8.67
N GLU A 45 21.54 5.61 -8.12
CA GLU A 45 21.55 5.04 -6.76
C GLU A 45 21.00 3.60 -6.78
N PRO A 46 21.77 2.61 -7.22
CA PRO A 46 21.30 1.22 -7.22
C PRO A 46 21.17 0.67 -5.79
N GLY A 47 20.15 -0.17 -5.58
CA GLY A 47 19.92 -0.81 -4.28
C GLY A 47 19.44 0.12 -3.18
N LYS A 48 18.91 1.29 -3.52
CA LYS A 48 18.31 2.23 -2.56
C LYS A 48 17.12 1.60 -1.84
N ARG A 49 16.99 1.85 -0.55
CA ARG A 49 15.82 1.40 0.22
C ARG A 49 14.71 2.43 0.18
N SER A 50 13.49 1.94 -0.03
CA SER A 50 12.29 2.76 0.04
C SER A 50 11.64 2.67 1.42
N ARG A 51 11.15 3.79 1.91
CA ARG A 51 10.18 3.80 3.01
C ARG A 51 8.97 2.96 2.62
N VAL A 52 8.46 2.17 3.55
CA VAL A 52 7.28 1.33 3.31
C VAL A 52 6.11 1.82 4.14
N VAL A 53 4.97 1.92 3.49
CA VAL A 53 3.69 2.35 4.05
C VAL A 53 2.54 1.54 3.43
N GLY A 54 1.32 1.73 3.90
CA GLY A 54 0.14 1.14 3.28
C GLY A 54 0.11 -0.39 3.32
N LEU A 55 0.71 -1.00 4.36
CA LEU A 55 0.72 -2.45 4.51
C LEU A 55 -0.68 -2.98 4.81
N ALA A 56 -1.10 -3.97 4.04
CA ALA A 56 -2.34 -4.72 4.25
C ALA A 56 -2.13 -6.22 3.98
N ASP A 57 -2.98 -7.03 4.56
CA ASP A 57 -3.06 -8.46 4.28
C ASP A 57 -3.92 -8.75 3.05
N LEU A 58 -3.60 -9.82 2.39
CA LEU A 58 -4.38 -10.41 1.30
C LEU A 58 -4.65 -11.89 1.59
N SER A 59 -5.57 -12.48 0.84
CA SER A 59 -5.84 -13.93 0.95
C SER A 59 -4.57 -14.76 0.68
N GLY A 60 -4.42 -15.91 1.36
CA GLY A 60 -3.38 -16.90 1.07
C GLY A 60 -1.97 -16.50 1.53
N LYS A 61 -1.79 -15.94 2.71
CA LYS A 61 -0.50 -15.56 3.29
C LYS A 61 0.27 -14.53 2.44
N ARG A 62 -0.45 -13.61 1.84
CA ARG A 62 0.12 -12.53 1.05
C ARG A 62 -0.05 -11.19 1.76
N PHE A 63 0.91 -10.32 1.54
CA PHE A 63 0.87 -8.95 2.01
C PHE A 63 1.13 -7.99 0.86
N ILE A 64 0.43 -6.87 0.83
CA ILE A 64 0.61 -5.79 -0.14
C ILE A 64 1.03 -4.53 0.58
N PHE A 65 1.92 -3.75 -0.03
CA PHE A 65 2.43 -2.53 0.58
C PHE A 65 2.97 -1.55 -0.47
N SER A 66 2.94 -0.27 -0.10
CA SER A 66 3.45 0.83 -0.92
C SER A 66 4.91 1.13 -0.60
N LEU A 67 5.72 1.33 -1.64
CA LEU A 67 7.09 1.82 -1.57
C LEU A 67 7.10 3.31 -1.93
N PHE A 68 7.13 4.14 -0.90
CA PHE A 68 6.97 5.59 -1.02
C PHE A 68 8.01 6.25 -1.93
N ASP A 69 9.29 5.93 -1.75
CA ASP A 69 10.36 6.57 -2.51
C ASP A 69 10.55 5.95 -3.90
N ALA A 70 10.15 4.69 -4.03
CA ALA A 70 10.28 3.96 -5.28
C ALA A 70 9.15 4.22 -6.28
N ASN A 71 8.04 4.85 -5.85
CA ASN A 71 6.83 4.96 -6.65
C ASN A 71 6.28 3.60 -7.09
N GLN A 72 6.30 2.62 -6.20
CA GLN A 72 5.93 1.24 -6.47
C GLN A 72 4.94 0.71 -5.43
N ILE A 73 4.23 -0.35 -5.81
CA ILE A 73 3.44 -1.19 -4.90
C ILE A 73 3.91 -2.62 -5.10
N TRP A 74 4.14 -3.34 -3.99
CA TRP A 74 4.59 -4.73 -4.05
C TRP A 74 3.62 -5.64 -3.34
N ILE A 75 3.47 -6.87 -3.88
CA ILE A 75 2.86 -8.00 -3.18
C ILE A 75 3.98 -8.96 -2.80
N ALA A 76 4.01 -9.39 -1.56
CA ALA A 76 4.85 -10.48 -1.07
C ALA A 76 3.97 -11.70 -0.80
N ASP A 77 4.24 -12.79 -1.49
CA ASP A 77 3.57 -14.09 -1.33
C ASP A 77 4.46 -15.04 -0.53
N LEU A 78 3.96 -15.47 0.63
CA LEU A 78 4.60 -16.40 1.55
C LEU A 78 3.87 -17.75 1.60
N GLY A 79 3.01 -18.03 0.63
CA GLY A 79 2.22 -19.27 0.58
C GLY A 79 3.04 -20.52 0.32
N ALA A 80 4.22 -20.39 -0.30
CA ALA A 80 5.15 -21.48 -0.53
C ALA A 80 6.35 -21.41 0.43
N PRO A 81 6.97 -22.56 0.78
CA PRO A 81 8.22 -22.56 1.55
C PRO A 81 9.35 -21.83 0.82
N GLY A 82 10.19 -21.12 1.56
CA GLY A 82 11.37 -20.44 1.02
C GLY A 82 11.24 -18.92 1.06
N ALA A 83 11.97 -18.24 0.17
CA ALA A 83 11.92 -16.79 0.07
C ALA A 83 10.57 -16.32 -0.48
N PRO A 84 10.04 -15.17 0.00
CA PRO A 84 8.80 -14.61 -0.53
C PRO A 84 8.87 -14.36 -2.04
N VAL A 85 7.81 -14.72 -2.76
CA VAL A 85 7.67 -14.33 -4.17
C VAL A 85 7.15 -12.91 -4.22
N LEU A 86 7.87 -12.03 -4.91
CA LEU A 86 7.52 -10.61 -5.02
C LEU A 86 6.91 -10.29 -6.38
N THR A 87 5.68 -9.76 -6.38
CA THR A 87 5.08 -9.11 -7.54
C THR A 87 5.22 -7.61 -7.37
N LYS A 88 5.80 -6.93 -8.36
CA LYS A 88 6.13 -5.51 -8.29
C LYS A 88 5.34 -4.73 -9.33
N PHE A 89 4.57 -3.74 -8.88
CA PHE A 89 3.93 -2.76 -9.74
C PHE A 89 4.78 -1.49 -9.72
N THR A 90 5.29 -1.12 -10.89
CA THR A 90 6.07 0.10 -11.09
C THR A 90 5.19 1.21 -11.65
N ASP A 91 5.63 2.46 -11.56
CA ASP A 91 4.89 3.61 -12.10
C ASP A 91 3.47 3.77 -11.56
N VAL A 92 3.29 3.50 -10.29
CA VAL A 92 1.95 3.59 -9.68
C VAL A 92 1.50 5.03 -9.43
N GLY A 93 2.37 6.00 -9.64
CA GLY A 93 2.21 7.41 -9.30
C GLY A 93 3.20 7.85 -8.23
N ARG A 94 3.33 9.17 -8.03
CA ARG A 94 4.33 9.72 -7.14
C ARG A 94 3.98 9.51 -5.67
N GLN A 95 4.91 8.86 -4.98
CA GLN A 95 4.86 8.66 -3.53
C GLN A 95 3.55 8.00 -3.08
N PRO A 96 3.24 6.76 -3.51
CA PRO A 96 2.11 6.03 -2.96
C PRO A 96 2.30 5.91 -1.44
N TYR A 97 1.28 6.24 -0.70
CA TYR A 97 1.35 6.33 0.77
C TYR A 97 0.49 5.25 1.40
N ASP A 98 -0.30 5.62 2.38
CA ASP A 98 -1.18 4.66 3.02
C ASP A 98 -2.18 4.05 2.02
N ALA A 99 -2.73 2.90 2.33
CA ALA A 99 -3.63 2.21 1.46
C ALA A 99 -4.71 1.42 2.22
N LEU A 100 -5.79 1.13 1.54
CA LEU A 100 -6.91 0.34 2.02
C LEU A 100 -7.13 -0.87 1.13
N VAL A 101 -7.40 -2.00 1.74
CA VAL A 101 -8.07 -3.14 1.11
C VAL A 101 -9.48 -3.21 1.69
N PRO A 102 -10.55 -3.05 0.87
CA PRO A 102 -11.93 -3.25 1.32
C PRO A 102 -12.15 -4.66 1.87
N PRO A 103 -13.22 -4.87 2.66
CA PRO A 103 -13.48 -6.17 3.29
C PRO A 103 -13.66 -7.35 2.33
N ASP A 104 -14.03 -7.08 1.07
CA ASP A 104 -14.11 -8.11 0.02
C ASP A 104 -12.73 -8.58 -0.48
N GLY A 105 -11.66 -7.86 -0.13
CA GLY A 105 -10.29 -8.20 -0.54
C GLY A 105 -9.99 -7.98 -2.02
N ARG A 106 -10.88 -7.30 -2.76
CA ARG A 106 -10.74 -7.17 -4.20
C ARG A 106 -9.75 -6.08 -4.62
N HIS A 107 -9.83 -4.91 -4.00
CA HIS A 107 -9.02 -3.76 -4.43
C HIS A 107 -7.97 -3.39 -3.39
N TYR A 108 -6.81 -2.98 -3.87
CA TYR A 108 -5.87 -2.18 -3.09
C TYR A 108 -5.93 -0.75 -3.62
N ILE A 109 -6.25 0.20 -2.76
CA ILE A 109 -6.39 1.61 -3.11
C ILE A 109 -5.39 2.40 -2.28
N ALA A 110 -4.44 3.07 -2.94
CA ALA A 110 -3.41 3.86 -2.29
C ALA A 110 -3.54 5.35 -2.64
N GLY A 111 -3.45 6.21 -1.63
CA GLY A 111 -3.34 7.65 -1.84
C GLY A 111 -1.96 8.04 -2.34
N LEU A 112 -1.89 9.06 -3.20
CA LEU A 112 -0.63 9.57 -3.73
C LEU A 112 -0.20 10.84 -2.98
N PHE A 113 0.91 10.74 -2.25
CA PHE A 113 1.43 11.88 -1.49
C PHE A 113 2.07 12.94 -2.38
N GLY A 114 2.71 12.53 -3.45
CA GLY A 114 3.47 13.41 -4.34
C GLY A 114 2.64 14.13 -5.39
N GLU A 115 1.38 13.73 -5.60
CA GLU A 115 0.49 14.28 -6.62
C GLU A 115 -0.97 14.03 -6.26
N ASP A 116 -1.90 14.60 -7.03
CA ASP A 116 -3.30 14.27 -6.92
C ASP A 116 -3.60 12.86 -7.48
N GLY A 117 -4.70 12.28 -7.01
CA GLY A 117 -5.17 10.98 -7.46
C GLY A 117 -4.85 9.83 -6.51
N LEU A 118 -5.38 8.69 -6.90
CA LEU A 118 -5.22 7.42 -6.20
C LEU A 118 -4.68 6.37 -7.18
N ALA A 119 -3.88 5.46 -6.68
CA ALA A 119 -3.53 4.22 -7.38
C ALA A 119 -4.48 3.12 -6.92
N MET A 120 -5.12 2.42 -7.83
CA MET A 120 -6.03 1.31 -7.55
C MET A 120 -5.58 0.07 -8.32
N ILE A 121 -5.57 -1.08 -7.66
CA ILE A 121 -5.26 -2.38 -8.24
C ILE A 121 -6.44 -3.30 -7.97
N ASP A 122 -7.04 -3.87 -9.01
CA ASP A 122 -8.01 -4.96 -8.89
C ASP A 122 -7.24 -6.29 -8.75
N LEU A 123 -7.23 -6.83 -7.54
CA LEU A 123 -6.48 -8.03 -7.17
C LEU A 123 -7.13 -9.33 -7.66
N TRP A 124 -8.36 -9.24 -8.17
CA TRP A 124 -9.09 -10.38 -8.74
C TRP A 124 -8.89 -10.51 -10.24
N GLU A 125 -8.32 -9.49 -10.91
CA GLU A 125 -7.92 -9.63 -12.30
C GLU A 125 -6.82 -10.71 -12.45
N PRO A 126 -6.87 -11.58 -13.48
CA PRO A 126 -5.84 -12.58 -13.72
C PRO A 126 -4.44 -11.99 -13.91
N GLN A 127 -4.38 -10.75 -14.40
CA GLN A 127 -3.17 -9.94 -14.53
C GLN A 127 -3.44 -8.55 -13.93
N PRO A 128 -3.33 -8.40 -12.61
CA PRO A 128 -3.62 -7.14 -11.94
C PRO A 128 -2.79 -5.98 -12.51
N ARG A 129 -3.44 -4.84 -12.70
CA ARG A 129 -2.80 -3.62 -13.21
C ARG A 129 -3.13 -2.44 -12.33
N VAL A 130 -2.21 -1.49 -12.28
CA VAL A 130 -2.47 -0.21 -11.62
C VAL A 130 -3.36 0.65 -12.51
N ARG A 131 -4.43 1.17 -11.94
CA ARG A 131 -5.28 2.20 -12.53
C ARG A 131 -5.15 3.47 -11.73
N ARG A 132 -5.03 4.60 -12.42
CA ARG A 132 -5.07 5.92 -11.80
C ARG A 132 -6.51 6.39 -11.79
N ILE A 133 -7.01 6.71 -10.61
CA ILE A 133 -8.37 7.21 -10.42
C ILE A 133 -8.36 8.56 -9.73
N LEU A 134 -9.38 9.37 -9.92
CA LEU A 134 -9.55 10.69 -9.30
C LEU A 134 -8.32 11.60 -9.48
N ALA A 135 -7.74 11.64 -10.68
CA ALA A 135 -6.46 12.27 -10.98
C ALA A 135 -6.38 13.79 -10.69
N GLY A 136 -7.51 14.47 -10.51
CA GLY A 136 -7.55 15.88 -10.15
C GLY A 136 -7.82 16.14 -8.68
N TYR A 137 -7.81 15.11 -7.84
CA TYR A 137 -8.25 15.22 -6.45
C TYR A 137 -7.27 14.52 -5.50
N GLY A 138 -7.21 14.98 -4.28
CA GLY A 138 -6.45 14.35 -3.19
C GLY A 138 -5.55 15.32 -2.48
N ARG A 139 -4.38 15.60 -3.04
CA ARG A 139 -3.37 16.48 -2.44
C ARG A 139 -3.79 17.93 -2.44
N GLY A 140 -4.32 18.44 -3.56
CA GLY A 140 -4.66 19.84 -3.73
C GLY A 140 -3.46 20.77 -3.87
N GLN A 141 -3.72 22.04 -4.06
CA GLN A 141 -2.73 23.09 -4.30
C GLN A 141 -2.49 23.98 -3.07
N GLU A 142 -3.34 23.93 -2.05
CA GLU A 142 -3.23 24.80 -0.89
C GLU A 142 -1.96 24.54 -0.08
N PRO A 143 -1.21 25.60 0.30
CA PRO A 143 -0.09 25.51 1.21
C PRO A 143 -0.63 25.36 2.65
N LEU A 144 -1.03 24.19 3.04
CA LEU A 144 -1.43 23.91 4.40
C LEU A 144 -0.22 23.47 5.25
N PRO A 145 -0.23 23.59 6.59
CA PRO A 145 0.89 23.26 7.46
C PRO A 145 1.23 21.77 7.52
N VAL A 146 0.37 20.92 7.02
CA VAL A 146 0.57 19.48 6.89
C VAL A 146 0.31 19.03 5.47
N PHE A 147 1.02 18.03 5.01
CA PHE A 147 0.82 17.46 3.69
C PHE A 147 -0.55 16.80 3.56
N LYS A 148 -1.14 16.96 2.41
CA LYS A 148 -2.53 16.73 2.19
C LYS A 148 -2.76 15.84 1.01
N MET A 149 -3.03 14.69 1.38
CA MET A 149 -3.46 13.63 0.50
C MET A 149 -4.67 12.99 1.13
N PRO A 150 -5.35 12.11 0.43
CA PRO A 150 -6.30 11.22 1.08
C PRO A 150 -5.60 10.50 2.23
N HIS A 151 -5.95 10.85 3.46
CA HIS A 151 -5.29 10.29 4.64
C HIS A 151 -6.02 9.06 5.10
N LEU A 152 -5.35 7.93 5.14
CA LEU A 152 -5.99 6.63 5.21
C LEU A 152 -6.51 6.19 6.54
N ARG A 153 -5.94 6.70 7.60
CA ARG A 153 -6.47 6.38 8.94
C ARG A 153 -7.85 6.96 9.20
N GLY A 154 -8.32 7.81 8.32
CA GLY A 154 -9.66 8.35 8.33
C GLY A 154 -10.59 7.75 7.29
N TRP A 155 -10.16 6.69 6.59
CA TRP A 155 -11.01 6.05 5.59
C TRP A 155 -12.11 5.24 6.26
N ALA A 156 -13.29 5.27 5.65
CA ALA A 156 -14.41 4.44 6.03
C ALA A 156 -14.88 3.65 4.80
N VAL A 157 -15.39 2.47 5.03
CA VAL A 157 -16.06 1.66 4.00
C VAL A 157 -17.49 1.42 4.43
N ALA A 158 -18.43 1.68 3.53
CA ALA A 158 -19.83 1.38 3.74
C ALA A 158 -20.39 0.72 2.47
N GLY A 159 -20.76 -0.55 2.57
CA GLY A 159 -21.14 -1.35 1.41
C GLY A 159 -20.03 -1.38 0.37
N ARG A 160 -20.33 -0.95 -0.85
CA ARG A 160 -19.38 -0.89 -1.97
C ARG A 160 -18.59 0.42 -2.06
N TYR A 161 -18.78 1.34 -1.16
CA TYR A 161 -18.16 2.66 -1.25
C TYR A 161 -17.06 2.83 -0.20
N ALA A 162 -15.90 3.31 -0.65
CA ALA A 162 -14.85 3.82 0.21
C ALA A 162 -14.89 5.35 0.27
N TYR A 163 -14.82 5.90 1.46
CA TYR A 163 -14.86 7.33 1.76
C TYR A 163 -13.49 7.78 2.22
N LEU A 164 -12.91 8.74 1.52
CA LEU A 164 -11.53 9.18 1.71
C LEU A 164 -11.48 10.70 1.95
N PRO A 165 -10.93 11.18 3.06
CA PRO A 165 -10.76 12.61 3.26
C PRO A 165 -9.72 13.17 2.29
N ALA A 166 -10.12 14.13 1.50
CA ALA A 166 -9.26 14.90 0.59
C ALA A 166 -9.05 16.30 1.19
N ILE A 167 -8.15 16.39 2.16
CA ILE A 167 -7.98 17.59 2.98
C ILE A 167 -7.60 18.80 2.13
N GLY A 168 -6.74 18.64 1.13
CA GLY A 168 -6.34 19.72 0.22
C GLY A 168 -7.45 20.25 -0.68
N HIS A 169 -8.57 19.56 -0.75
CA HIS A 169 -9.76 19.96 -1.51
C HIS A 169 -10.97 20.24 -0.61
N HIS A 170 -10.81 20.17 0.72
CA HIS A 170 -11.91 20.33 1.69
C HIS A 170 -13.11 19.45 1.36
N ALA A 171 -12.87 18.21 0.94
CA ALA A 171 -13.88 17.30 0.45
C ALA A 171 -13.66 15.87 0.96
N VAL A 172 -14.69 15.06 0.85
CA VAL A 172 -14.58 13.61 0.98
C VAL A 172 -14.75 13.00 -0.41
N LEU A 173 -13.75 12.26 -0.84
CA LEU A 173 -13.83 11.48 -2.07
C LEU A 173 -14.60 10.21 -1.82
N VAL A 174 -15.41 9.80 -2.80
CA VAL A 174 -16.15 8.54 -2.74
C VAL A 174 -15.68 7.68 -3.91
N VAL A 175 -15.18 6.50 -3.60
CA VAL A 175 -14.74 5.50 -4.58
C VAL A 175 -15.72 4.35 -4.55
N ASP A 176 -16.31 4.03 -5.71
CA ASP A 176 -17.07 2.81 -5.93
C ASP A 176 -16.07 1.66 -6.14
N THR A 177 -16.16 0.62 -5.33
CA THR A 177 -15.23 -0.53 -5.33
C THR A 177 -15.80 -1.76 -6.05
N GLN A 178 -16.89 -1.61 -6.82
CA GLN A 178 -17.46 -2.69 -7.64
C GLN A 178 -17.34 -2.43 -9.13
#